data_c6b59eafc8db1c9ced9c35cdb4cdacd9
#
_entry.id   c6b59eafc8db1c9ced9c35cdb4cdacd9
#
_cell.length_a   1.000
_cell.length_b   1.000
_cell.length_c   1.000
_cell.angle_alpha   90.00
_cell.angle_beta   90.00
_cell.angle_gamma   90.00
#
_symmetry.space_group_name_H-M   'P 1'
#
loop_
_entity.id
_entity.type
_entity.pdbx_description
1 polymer ?
#
loop_
_entity_poly.entity_id
_entity_poly.type
_entity_poly.pdbx_seq_one_letter_code
_entity_poly.pdbx_strand_id
1 'polypeptide(L)'
;MAESMHWADQIARRVVEQKGVKAKYVVAAGITPSGTVHIGNFREMITVELVYRALKNLGKNVRFVYSWDDYDVFRKIPKNMPKHEVLKKYLHKPIVDTPDTFGCHKSYAEHNEKQVEDVMPLVGVKPEFVYQNEKYRSCSYAKEIKFVLNNKDKVKEILDKFRKEPLASDWYPLSVYCEKCGSDETKVVSYDGEFTVEYSCKCGFEGSVDFSKKGLVKLPWRVDWPMRWHHEKVDFEPGGKEHSTTGGSYSTAKLLSKELYNEEPPLYQKYDFIILKGVGGKMSSSAGNVITLKDS
;
A
#
# COMPACT_ATOMS: atom_id res chain seq x y z
N MET A 1 8.87 14.80 -39.83
CA MET A 1 9.43 14.23 -38.57
C MET A 1 8.22 13.77 -37.74
N ALA A 2 8.12 12.51 -37.39
CA ALA A 2 7.05 12.06 -36.50
C ALA A 2 7.24 12.77 -35.15
N GLU A 3 6.25 13.55 -34.69
CA GLU A 3 6.27 14.12 -33.35
C GLU A 3 6.49 12.99 -32.34
N SER A 4 7.50 13.13 -31.49
CA SER A 4 7.74 12.15 -30.43
C SER A 4 6.59 12.18 -29.43
N MET A 5 5.78 11.13 -29.43
CA MET A 5 4.66 11.00 -28.50
C MET A 5 5.17 11.01 -27.07
N HIS A 6 4.55 11.80 -26.19
CA HIS A 6 4.91 11.84 -24.76
C HIS A 6 4.77 10.45 -24.11
N TRP A 7 5.65 10.11 -23.20
CA TRP A 7 5.69 8.77 -22.55
C TRP A 7 4.36 8.37 -21.89
N ALA A 8 3.64 9.32 -21.30
CA ALA A 8 2.35 9.05 -20.66
C ALA A 8 1.27 8.65 -21.68
N ASP A 9 1.28 9.27 -22.90
CA ASP A 9 0.37 8.91 -23.99
C ASP A 9 0.69 7.51 -24.53
N GLN A 10 1.97 7.15 -24.60
CA GLN A 10 2.38 5.80 -24.99
C GLN A 10 1.87 4.77 -23.96
N ILE A 11 2.00 5.06 -22.67
CA ILE A 11 1.49 4.19 -21.59
C ILE A 11 -0.03 4.09 -21.65
N ALA A 12 -0.74 5.21 -21.80
CA ALA A 12 -2.19 5.21 -21.90
C ALA A 12 -2.70 4.34 -23.04
N ARG A 13 -2.06 4.40 -24.23
CA ARG A 13 -2.38 3.51 -25.37
C ARG A 13 -2.13 2.04 -25.02
N ARG A 14 -1.00 1.73 -24.39
CA ARG A 14 -0.68 0.35 -23.95
C ARG A 14 -1.68 -0.17 -22.92
N VAL A 15 -2.14 0.68 -21.98
CA VAL A 15 -3.19 0.30 -21.02
C VAL A 15 -4.46 -0.10 -21.78
N VAL A 16 -4.91 0.73 -22.72
CA VAL A 16 -6.12 0.42 -23.52
C VAL A 16 -5.94 -0.85 -24.35
N GLU A 17 -4.78 -1.05 -24.96
CA GLU A 17 -4.46 -2.25 -25.73
C GLU A 17 -4.46 -3.51 -24.90
N GLN A 18 -3.78 -3.49 -23.76
CA GLN A 18 -3.61 -4.69 -22.90
C GLN A 18 -4.86 -5.03 -22.07
N LYS A 19 -5.59 -4.01 -21.65
CA LYS A 19 -6.79 -4.21 -20.80
C LYS A 19 -8.09 -4.28 -21.57
N GLY A 20 -8.03 -4.03 -22.90
CA GLY A 20 -9.21 -4.04 -23.79
C GLY A 20 -10.17 -2.88 -23.50
N VAL A 21 -11.35 -2.93 -24.15
CA VAL A 21 -12.39 -1.93 -23.97
C VAL A 21 -13.11 -2.16 -22.63
N LYS A 22 -13.11 -1.13 -21.81
CA LYS A 22 -13.74 -1.14 -20.47
C LYS A 22 -14.65 0.08 -20.29
N ALA A 23 -15.71 -0.11 -19.50
CA ALA A 23 -16.59 1.00 -19.09
C ALA A 23 -15.87 2.04 -18.23
N LYS A 24 -14.87 1.59 -17.45
CA LYS A 24 -14.04 2.45 -16.59
C LYS A 24 -12.65 1.83 -16.45
N TYR A 25 -11.61 2.64 -16.61
CA TYR A 25 -10.23 2.29 -16.29
C TYR A 25 -9.89 2.80 -14.90
N VAL A 26 -9.03 2.06 -14.19
CA VAL A 26 -8.56 2.44 -12.84
C VAL A 26 -7.04 2.56 -12.86
N VAL A 27 -6.56 3.74 -12.50
CA VAL A 27 -5.14 4.01 -12.28
C VAL A 27 -4.91 4.24 -10.79
N ALA A 28 -3.85 3.67 -10.25
CA ALA A 28 -3.62 3.68 -8.80
C ALA A 28 -2.20 4.13 -8.43
N ALA A 29 -2.08 4.68 -7.25
CA ALA A 29 -0.86 4.91 -6.50
C ALA A 29 -1.17 4.79 -5.01
N GLY A 30 -0.15 4.72 -4.17
CA GLY A 30 -0.36 4.75 -2.73
C GLY A 30 0.95 4.69 -1.94
N ILE A 31 0.90 5.21 -0.73
CA ILE A 31 2.02 5.13 0.20
C ILE A 31 1.55 4.89 1.63
N THR A 32 2.48 4.42 2.45
CA THR A 32 2.32 4.38 3.91
C THR A 32 2.65 5.75 4.50
N PRO A 33 1.76 6.41 5.28
CA PRO A 33 2.02 7.70 5.92
C PRO A 33 2.95 7.55 7.15
N SER A 34 4.08 6.87 6.95
CA SER A 34 5.03 6.49 8.02
C SER A 34 6.00 7.59 8.43
N GLY A 35 5.89 8.78 7.87
CA GLY A 35 6.69 9.97 8.13
C GLY A 35 6.39 11.07 7.14
N THR A 36 7.11 12.19 7.25
CA THR A 36 6.96 13.36 6.38
C THR A 36 7.01 12.97 4.91
N VAL A 37 5.95 13.28 4.16
CA VAL A 37 5.90 13.02 2.73
C VAL A 37 6.72 14.08 1.99
N HIS A 38 7.49 13.66 1.02
CA HIS A 38 8.44 14.49 0.30
C HIS A 38 8.29 14.37 -1.22
N ILE A 39 8.94 15.24 -1.98
CA ILE A 39 8.85 15.28 -3.45
C ILE A 39 9.20 13.93 -4.12
N GLY A 40 10.03 13.10 -3.47
CA GLY A 40 10.33 11.74 -3.95
C GLY A 40 9.12 10.82 -3.97
N ASN A 41 8.20 10.98 -2.99
CA ASN A 41 6.92 10.27 -2.98
C ASN A 41 5.93 10.87 -3.98
N PHE A 42 5.93 12.20 -4.12
CA PHE A 42 5.07 12.88 -5.08
C PHE A 42 5.35 12.47 -6.53
N ARG A 43 6.56 11.99 -6.84
CA ARG A 43 6.88 11.45 -8.17
C ARG A 43 5.94 10.33 -8.60
N GLU A 44 5.57 9.45 -7.69
CA GLU A 44 4.60 8.38 -7.99
C GLU A 44 3.25 8.95 -8.38
N MET A 45 2.75 9.88 -7.57
CA MET A 45 1.50 10.58 -7.79
C MET A 45 1.42 11.27 -9.15
N ILE A 46 2.45 12.07 -9.48
CA ILE A 46 2.48 12.80 -10.74
C ILE A 46 2.62 11.85 -11.96
N THR A 47 3.28 10.71 -11.76
CA THR A 47 3.37 9.67 -12.79
C THR A 47 1.99 9.11 -13.12
N VAL A 48 1.18 8.83 -12.11
CA VAL A 48 -0.20 8.36 -12.31
C VAL A 48 -1.08 9.46 -12.90
N GLU A 49 -0.97 10.68 -12.39
CA GLU A 49 -1.74 11.82 -12.90
C GLU A 49 -1.52 12.05 -14.40
N LEU A 50 -0.28 11.98 -14.88
CA LEU A 50 0.02 12.15 -16.29
C LEU A 50 -0.61 11.03 -17.15
N VAL A 51 -0.60 9.79 -16.69
CA VAL A 51 -1.26 8.67 -17.38
C VAL A 51 -2.79 8.80 -17.29
N TYR A 52 -3.32 9.25 -16.14
CA TYR A 52 -4.73 9.57 -15.97
C TYR A 52 -5.21 10.60 -17.00
N ARG A 53 -4.48 11.72 -17.14
CA ARG A 53 -4.79 12.76 -18.14
C ARG A 53 -4.70 12.22 -19.56
N ALA A 54 -3.67 11.44 -19.87
CA ALA A 54 -3.49 10.84 -21.19
C ALA A 54 -4.66 9.89 -21.54
N LEU A 55 -5.12 9.07 -20.61
CA LEU A 55 -6.32 8.22 -20.79
C LEU A 55 -7.59 9.08 -20.98
N LYS A 56 -7.74 10.16 -20.23
CA LYS A 56 -8.85 11.11 -20.40
C LYS A 56 -8.82 11.75 -21.79
N ASN A 57 -7.66 12.14 -22.29
CA ASN A 57 -7.47 12.70 -23.64
C ASN A 57 -7.81 11.66 -24.73
N LEU A 58 -7.66 10.38 -24.46
CA LEU A 58 -8.16 9.29 -25.33
C LEU A 58 -9.68 9.04 -25.20
N GLY A 59 -10.42 9.92 -24.53
CA GLY A 59 -11.86 9.80 -24.32
C GLY A 59 -12.28 8.67 -23.37
N LYS A 60 -11.37 8.20 -22.52
CA LYS A 60 -11.68 7.11 -21.59
C LYS A 60 -12.30 7.65 -20.30
N ASN A 61 -13.23 6.87 -19.72
CA ASN A 61 -13.69 7.08 -18.36
C ASN A 61 -12.63 6.48 -17.41
N VAL A 62 -12.06 7.29 -16.53
CA VAL A 62 -10.93 6.89 -15.68
C VAL A 62 -11.17 7.30 -14.24
N ARG A 63 -10.89 6.40 -13.32
CA ARG A 63 -10.83 6.63 -11.88
C ARG A 63 -9.37 6.65 -11.45
N PHE A 64 -8.95 7.66 -10.73
CA PHE A 64 -7.63 7.74 -10.12
C PHE A 64 -7.77 7.48 -8.62
N VAL A 65 -7.24 6.37 -8.14
CA VAL A 65 -7.22 5.97 -6.73
C VAL A 65 -5.86 6.29 -6.12
N TYR A 66 -5.86 6.98 -4.99
CA TYR A 66 -4.66 7.14 -4.16
C TYR A 66 -4.87 6.49 -2.80
N SER A 67 -4.12 5.43 -2.53
CA SER A 67 -4.25 4.64 -1.31
C SER A 67 -3.34 5.15 -0.20
N TRP A 68 -3.91 5.41 0.96
CA TRP A 68 -3.17 5.58 2.20
C TRP A 68 -3.06 4.25 2.94
N ASP A 69 -1.84 3.72 3.06
CA ASP A 69 -1.57 2.49 3.81
C ASP A 69 -1.44 2.79 5.31
N ASP A 70 -2.42 3.51 5.83
CA ASP A 70 -2.51 4.04 7.18
C ASP A 70 -2.83 2.96 8.24
N TYR A 71 -3.28 1.78 7.77
CA TYR A 71 -3.48 0.60 8.62
C TYR A 71 -2.23 -0.29 8.71
N ASP A 72 -1.13 0.12 8.11
CA ASP A 72 0.15 -0.54 8.29
C ASP A 72 0.70 -0.35 9.71
N VAL A 73 1.61 -1.22 10.11
CA VAL A 73 2.20 -1.23 11.44
C VAL A 73 3.21 -0.09 11.61
N PHE A 74 3.11 0.67 12.69
CA PHE A 74 4.10 1.66 13.09
C PHE A 74 5.36 0.97 13.62
N ARG A 75 6.34 0.73 12.74
CA ARG A 75 7.53 -0.08 13.06
C ARG A 75 8.73 0.73 13.51
N LYS A 76 8.78 2.02 13.18
CA LYS A 76 9.95 2.85 13.42
C LYS A 76 9.53 4.31 13.62
N ILE A 77 10.16 4.96 14.58
CA ILE A 77 9.99 6.39 14.83
C ILE A 77 11.00 7.15 13.96
N PRO A 78 10.55 8.03 13.03
CA PRO A 78 11.46 8.89 12.27
C PRO A 78 12.22 9.86 13.19
N LYS A 79 13.47 10.17 12.84
CA LYS A 79 14.35 11.02 13.69
C LYS A 79 13.82 12.44 13.90
N ASN A 80 13.09 12.96 12.92
CA ASN A 80 12.53 14.30 12.92
C ASN A 80 11.20 14.43 13.66
N MET A 81 10.68 13.36 14.24
CA MET A 81 9.43 13.42 15.01
C MET A 81 9.69 13.91 16.44
N PRO A 82 8.83 14.79 16.99
CA PRO A 82 8.90 15.16 18.40
C PRO A 82 8.35 14.05 19.31
N LYS A 83 8.62 14.17 20.61
CA LYS A 83 8.03 13.32 21.67
C LYS A 83 8.24 11.81 21.43
N HIS A 84 9.46 11.39 21.11
CA HIS A 84 9.81 9.98 20.83
C HIS A 84 9.32 9.01 21.93
N GLU A 85 9.37 9.40 23.21
CA GLU A 85 8.91 8.54 24.32
C GLU A 85 7.41 8.23 24.28
N VAL A 86 6.60 9.15 23.73
CA VAL A 86 5.19 8.90 23.48
C VAL A 86 5.05 7.90 22.34
N LEU A 87 5.73 8.13 21.22
CA LEU A 87 5.64 7.28 20.03
C LEU A 87 6.14 5.84 20.27
N LYS A 88 7.11 5.64 21.15
CA LYS A 88 7.59 4.29 21.54
C LYS A 88 6.46 3.38 22.03
N LYS A 89 5.46 3.91 22.70
CA LYS A 89 4.30 3.15 23.22
C LYS A 89 3.36 2.66 22.12
N TYR A 90 3.54 3.16 20.89
CA TYR A 90 2.71 2.83 19.74
C TYR A 90 3.44 1.99 18.69
N LEU A 91 4.71 1.67 18.93
CA LEU A 91 5.39 0.67 18.10
C LEU A 91 4.58 -0.63 18.07
N HIS A 92 4.53 -1.26 16.91
CA HIS A 92 3.74 -2.46 16.65
C HIS A 92 2.22 -2.27 16.63
N LYS A 93 1.71 -1.04 16.66
CA LYS A 93 0.28 -0.73 16.46
C LYS A 93 0.04 -0.15 15.06
N PRO A 94 -1.22 -0.05 14.61
CA PRO A 94 -1.54 0.63 13.36
C PRO A 94 -1.05 2.08 13.37
N ILE A 95 -0.57 2.58 12.23
CA ILE A 95 -0.09 3.98 12.11
C ILE A 95 -1.24 4.96 12.44
N VAL A 96 -2.46 4.66 12.00
CA VAL A 96 -3.65 5.48 12.26
C VAL A 96 -4.00 5.60 13.75
N ASP A 97 -3.61 4.64 14.59
CA ASP A 97 -3.83 4.67 16.03
C ASP A 97 -2.70 5.37 16.80
N THR A 98 -1.63 5.75 16.09
CA THR A 98 -0.51 6.49 16.68
C THR A 98 -0.89 7.96 16.81
N PRO A 99 -0.68 8.61 17.97
CA PRO A 99 -1.07 10.01 18.17
C PRO A 99 -0.20 10.95 17.33
N ASP A 100 -0.79 12.04 16.87
CA ASP A 100 -0.04 13.16 16.32
C ASP A 100 0.73 13.88 17.43
N THR A 101 2.04 13.81 17.37
CA THR A 101 2.92 14.44 18.38
C THR A 101 3.16 15.93 18.16
N PHE A 102 2.75 16.47 17.00
CA PHE A 102 2.69 17.92 16.75
C PHE A 102 1.42 18.54 17.33
N GLY A 103 0.33 17.77 17.47
CA GLY A 103 -0.91 18.19 18.09
C GLY A 103 -1.85 18.98 17.17
N CYS A 104 -1.69 18.88 15.87
CA CYS A 104 -2.49 19.59 14.88
C CYS A 104 -3.55 18.70 14.17
N HIS A 105 -3.44 17.38 14.31
CA HIS A 105 -4.35 16.40 13.71
C HIS A 105 -4.74 15.32 14.72
N LYS A 106 -5.72 14.48 14.36
CA LYS A 106 -6.22 13.42 15.25
C LYS A 106 -5.21 12.29 15.43
N SER A 107 -4.43 12.00 14.39
CA SER A 107 -3.46 10.90 14.39
C SER A 107 -2.19 11.28 13.64
N TYR A 108 -1.15 10.48 13.86
CA TYR A 108 0.10 10.53 13.12
C TYR A 108 -0.11 10.31 11.61
N ALA A 109 -1.01 9.39 11.25
CA ALA A 109 -1.39 9.14 9.86
C ALA A 109 -1.99 10.41 9.24
N GLU A 110 -3.06 10.95 9.86
CA GLU A 110 -3.75 12.14 9.36
C GLU A 110 -2.81 13.35 9.21
N HIS A 111 -1.86 13.53 10.13
CA HIS A 111 -0.85 14.58 10.02
C HIS A 111 -0.04 14.47 8.71
N ASN A 112 0.43 13.27 8.37
CA ASN A 112 1.23 13.06 7.16
C ASN A 112 0.38 13.06 5.88
N GLU A 113 -0.84 12.57 5.94
CA GLU A 113 -1.81 12.55 4.84
C GLU A 113 -2.20 13.97 4.43
N LYS A 114 -2.57 14.81 5.39
CA LYS A 114 -2.98 16.20 5.14
C LYS A 114 -1.86 17.06 4.54
N GLN A 115 -0.60 16.78 4.84
CA GLN A 115 0.53 17.46 4.17
C GLN A 115 0.51 17.27 2.64
N VAL A 116 -0.08 16.19 2.14
CA VAL A 116 -0.20 15.89 0.72
C VAL A 116 -1.55 16.35 0.19
N GLU A 117 -2.63 15.97 0.86
CA GLU A 117 -4.01 16.25 0.42
C GLU A 117 -4.28 17.73 0.25
N ASP A 118 -3.70 18.58 1.12
CA ASP A 118 -3.85 20.04 1.05
C ASP A 118 -3.09 20.66 -0.15
N VAL A 119 -2.00 20.03 -0.59
CA VAL A 119 -1.14 20.56 -1.67
C VAL A 119 -1.55 20.03 -3.05
N MET A 120 -2.04 18.80 -3.14
CA MET A 120 -2.38 18.18 -4.43
C MET A 120 -3.34 19.02 -5.30
N PRO A 121 -4.42 19.60 -4.75
CA PRO A 121 -5.33 20.44 -5.54
C PRO A 121 -4.64 21.69 -6.14
N LEU A 122 -3.60 22.22 -5.46
CA LEU A 122 -2.85 23.40 -5.93
C LEU A 122 -2.07 23.12 -7.22
N VAL A 123 -1.65 21.87 -7.41
CA VAL A 123 -0.97 21.41 -8.64
C VAL A 123 -1.93 20.69 -9.60
N GLY A 124 -3.24 20.80 -9.36
CA GLY A 124 -4.29 20.26 -10.24
C GLY A 124 -4.47 18.75 -10.18
N VAL A 125 -3.94 18.09 -9.16
CA VAL A 125 -4.07 16.64 -8.93
C VAL A 125 -5.22 16.39 -7.96
N LYS A 126 -6.19 15.58 -8.35
CA LYS A 126 -7.42 15.32 -7.55
C LYS A 126 -7.80 13.83 -7.62
N PRO A 127 -7.07 12.95 -6.93
CA PRO A 127 -7.43 11.54 -6.86
C PRO A 127 -8.61 11.31 -5.93
N GLU A 128 -9.19 10.13 -6.01
CA GLU A 128 -10.03 9.58 -4.96
C GLU A 128 -9.12 8.96 -3.89
N PHE A 129 -9.12 9.52 -2.69
CA PHE A 129 -8.37 8.96 -1.57
C PHE A 129 -9.08 7.72 -1.00
N VAL A 130 -8.31 6.66 -0.79
CA VAL A 130 -8.76 5.42 -0.16
C VAL A 130 -7.91 5.16 1.07
N TYR A 131 -8.55 5.17 2.22
CA TYR A 131 -7.90 4.92 3.51
C TYR A 131 -8.00 3.43 3.85
N GLN A 132 -6.88 2.76 3.97
CA GLN A 132 -6.87 1.31 4.20
C GLN A 132 -7.41 0.94 5.58
N ASN A 133 -7.23 1.82 6.57
CA ASN A 133 -7.86 1.61 7.88
C ASN A 133 -9.39 1.53 7.77
N GLU A 134 -10.03 2.37 6.96
CA GLU A 134 -11.48 2.33 6.77
C GLU A 134 -11.92 1.03 6.08
N LYS A 135 -11.19 0.61 5.03
CA LYS A 135 -11.47 -0.62 4.30
C LYS A 135 -11.34 -1.87 5.19
N TYR A 136 -10.27 -1.95 5.96
CA TYR A 136 -10.06 -3.08 6.87
C TYR A 136 -11.05 -3.05 8.05
N ARG A 137 -11.22 -1.91 8.72
CA ARG A 137 -12.08 -1.78 9.90
C ARG A 137 -13.56 -1.93 9.60
N SER A 138 -14.01 -1.53 8.41
CA SER A 138 -15.38 -1.81 7.93
C SER A 138 -15.56 -3.24 7.44
N CYS A 139 -14.52 -4.09 7.51
CA CYS A 139 -14.53 -5.47 7.01
C CYS A 139 -14.81 -5.57 5.50
N SER A 140 -14.56 -4.50 4.72
CA SER A 140 -14.80 -4.47 3.27
C SER A 140 -14.01 -5.53 2.52
N TYR A 141 -12.85 -5.95 3.05
CA TYR A 141 -11.99 -6.99 2.47
C TYR A 141 -12.24 -8.40 3.03
N ALA A 142 -13.30 -8.62 3.79
CA ALA A 142 -13.51 -9.91 4.46
C ALA A 142 -13.56 -11.09 3.48
N LYS A 143 -14.20 -10.91 2.33
CA LYS A 143 -14.31 -11.96 1.28
C LYS A 143 -12.96 -12.25 0.63
N GLU A 144 -12.19 -11.21 0.35
CA GLU A 144 -10.86 -11.31 -0.23
C GLU A 144 -9.88 -11.96 0.75
N ILE A 145 -9.95 -11.59 2.04
CA ILE A 145 -9.15 -12.22 3.10
C ILE A 145 -9.49 -13.70 3.22
N LYS A 146 -10.78 -14.05 3.25
CA LYS A 146 -11.22 -15.46 3.23
C LYS A 146 -10.66 -16.21 2.02
N PHE A 147 -10.74 -15.61 0.83
CA PHE A 147 -10.20 -16.21 -0.38
C PHE A 147 -8.68 -16.45 -0.29
N VAL A 148 -7.93 -15.49 0.22
CA VAL A 148 -6.48 -15.62 0.44
C VAL A 148 -6.16 -16.71 1.45
N LEU A 149 -6.89 -16.78 2.57
CA LEU A 149 -6.68 -17.79 3.61
C LEU A 149 -7.00 -19.21 3.13
N ASN A 150 -8.07 -19.37 2.34
CA ASN A 150 -8.44 -20.66 1.75
C ASN A 150 -7.42 -21.14 0.68
N ASN A 151 -6.60 -20.22 0.17
CA ASN A 151 -5.54 -20.51 -0.80
C ASN A 151 -4.13 -20.32 -0.18
N LYS A 152 -3.99 -20.39 1.14
CA LYS A 152 -2.74 -20.08 1.85
C LYS A 152 -1.53 -20.86 1.33
N ASP A 153 -1.72 -22.13 0.96
CA ASP A 153 -0.63 -22.99 0.49
C ASP A 153 -0.11 -22.53 -0.86
N LYS A 154 -0.99 -22.11 -1.76
CA LYS A 154 -0.63 -21.51 -3.04
C LYS A 154 0.07 -20.16 -2.85
N VAL A 155 -0.43 -19.34 -1.95
CA VAL A 155 0.22 -18.06 -1.57
C VAL A 155 1.63 -18.31 -1.03
N LYS A 156 1.77 -19.29 -0.12
CA LYS A 156 3.05 -19.70 0.45
C LYS A 156 4.02 -20.18 -0.65
N GLU A 157 3.58 -21.07 -1.52
CA GLU A 157 4.38 -21.59 -2.65
C GLU A 157 4.92 -20.44 -3.52
N ILE A 158 4.08 -19.46 -3.85
CA ILE A 158 4.49 -18.31 -4.67
C ILE A 158 5.52 -17.45 -3.94
N LEU A 159 5.30 -17.15 -2.65
CA LEU A 159 6.21 -16.34 -1.86
C LEU A 159 7.56 -17.05 -1.66
N ASP A 160 7.56 -18.34 -1.45
CA ASP A 160 8.76 -19.14 -1.20
C ASP A 160 9.71 -19.21 -2.43
N LYS A 161 9.18 -19.03 -3.65
CA LYS A 161 10.00 -18.91 -4.89
C LYS A 161 11.04 -17.78 -4.80
N PHE A 162 10.84 -16.80 -3.93
CA PHE A 162 11.70 -15.61 -3.79
C PHE A 162 12.38 -15.49 -2.43
N ARG A 163 12.29 -16.53 -1.61
CA ARG A 163 12.85 -16.55 -0.25
C ARG A 163 14.06 -17.48 -0.18
N LYS A 164 15.04 -17.10 0.62
CA LYS A 164 16.17 -18.00 0.94
C LYS A 164 15.71 -19.17 1.83
N GLU A 165 14.89 -18.82 2.84
CA GLU A 165 14.29 -19.77 3.75
C GLU A 165 12.77 -19.81 3.53
N PRO A 166 12.17 -20.98 3.41
CA PRO A 166 10.73 -21.09 3.21
C PRO A 166 9.96 -20.59 4.44
N LEU A 167 8.75 -20.14 4.23
CA LEU A 167 7.82 -19.80 5.31
C LEU A 167 7.49 -21.07 6.13
N ALA A 168 7.25 -20.89 7.42
CA ALA A 168 6.88 -21.99 8.32
C ALA A 168 5.64 -22.76 7.79
N SER A 169 5.52 -24.04 8.12
CA SER A 169 4.38 -24.87 7.70
C SER A 169 3.04 -24.38 8.28
N ASP A 170 3.09 -23.79 9.47
CA ASP A 170 1.96 -23.22 10.19
C ASP A 170 1.75 -21.72 9.92
N TRP A 171 2.41 -21.17 8.89
CA TRP A 171 2.26 -19.76 8.54
C TRP A 171 0.91 -19.47 7.89
N TYR A 172 0.32 -18.34 8.28
CA TYR A 172 -0.86 -17.77 7.66
C TYR A 172 -0.54 -16.41 7.04
N PRO A 173 -1.09 -16.07 5.85
CA PRO A 173 -0.93 -14.76 5.23
C PRO A 173 -1.81 -13.70 5.89
N LEU A 174 -1.77 -13.61 7.23
CA LEU A 174 -2.59 -12.71 8.01
C LEU A 174 -1.86 -12.31 9.30
N SER A 175 -1.92 -11.03 9.63
CA SER A 175 -1.58 -10.50 10.95
C SER A 175 -2.86 -10.09 11.67
N VAL A 176 -2.88 -10.21 12.99
CA VAL A 176 -3.98 -9.74 13.85
C VAL A 176 -3.46 -8.65 14.75
N TYR A 177 -4.15 -7.54 14.86
CA TYR A 177 -3.92 -6.56 15.91
C TYR A 177 -4.62 -7.02 17.18
N CYS A 178 -3.85 -7.28 18.22
CA CYS A 178 -4.34 -7.86 19.47
C CYS A 178 -5.44 -7.02 20.12
N GLU A 179 -6.57 -7.60 20.45
CA GLU A 179 -7.69 -6.90 21.09
C GLU A 179 -7.32 -6.29 22.45
N LYS A 180 -6.35 -6.89 23.16
CA LYS A 180 -5.93 -6.42 24.48
C LYS A 180 -4.91 -5.29 24.44
N CYS A 181 -3.89 -5.37 23.57
CA CYS A 181 -2.77 -4.41 23.58
C CYS A 181 -2.62 -3.61 22.27
N GLY A 182 -3.35 -3.98 21.21
CA GLY A 182 -3.29 -3.33 19.88
C GLY A 182 -2.07 -3.69 19.03
N SER A 183 -1.16 -4.56 19.52
CA SER A 183 0.09 -4.91 18.83
C SER A 183 -0.13 -5.94 17.73
N ASP A 184 0.68 -5.88 16.66
CA ASP A 184 0.79 -6.89 15.61
C ASP A 184 1.72 -8.06 15.99
N GLU A 185 2.29 -8.06 17.19
CA GLU A 185 3.13 -9.15 17.68
C GLU A 185 2.30 -10.38 18.06
N THR A 186 1.51 -10.83 17.11
CA THR A 186 0.58 -11.95 17.21
C THR A 186 0.98 -13.08 16.26
N LYS A 187 0.49 -14.28 16.56
CA LYS A 187 0.58 -15.46 15.69
C LYS A 187 -0.81 -16.03 15.50
N VAL A 188 -1.25 -16.19 14.26
CA VAL A 188 -2.47 -16.95 13.94
C VAL A 188 -2.20 -18.43 14.23
N VAL A 189 -3.05 -19.03 15.03
CA VAL A 189 -2.94 -20.43 15.50
C VAL A 189 -3.81 -21.33 14.64
N SER A 190 -5.05 -20.93 14.37
CA SER A 190 -6.00 -21.68 13.57
C SER A 190 -6.88 -20.76 12.71
N TYR A 191 -7.52 -21.36 11.73
CA TYR A 191 -8.52 -20.74 10.85
C TYR A 191 -9.64 -21.71 10.59
N ASP A 192 -10.88 -21.31 10.75
CA ASP A 192 -12.08 -22.17 10.64
C ASP A 192 -12.52 -22.52 9.21
N GLY A 193 -11.83 -21.95 8.21
CA GLY A 193 -12.21 -22.06 6.79
C GLY A 193 -13.27 -21.05 6.34
N GLU A 194 -13.81 -20.26 7.28
CA GLU A 194 -14.84 -19.27 7.02
C GLU A 194 -14.34 -17.84 7.31
N PHE A 195 -14.62 -17.27 8.48
CA PHE A 195 -14.25 -15.89 8.79
C PHE A 195 -13.54 -15.74 10.14
N THR A 196 -13.27 -16.83 10.86
CA THR A 196 -12.70 -16.75 12.20
C THR A 196 -11.29 -17.30 12.24
N VAL A 197 -10.38 -16.52 12.82
CA VAL A 197 -9.03 -16.97 13.17
C VAL A 197 -8.84 -16.93 14.67
N GLU A 198 -8.14 -17.93 15.20
CA GLU A 198 -7.60 -17.92 16.57
C GLU A 198 -6.16 -17.42 16.54
N TYR A 199 -5.77 -16.67 17.54
CA TYR A 199 -4.43 -16.10 17.62
C TYR A 199 -3.92 -16.02 19.06
N SER A 200 -2.61 -16.04 19.18
CA SER A 200 -1.90 -15.71 20.41
C SER A 200 -1.10 -14.43 20.25
N CYS A 201 -0.91 -13.67 21.33
CA CYS A 201 -0.13 -12.43 21.33
C CYS A 201 1.02 -12.53 22.34
N LYS A 202 2.13 -11.87 22.06
CA LYS A 202 3.27 -11.76 22.98
C LYS A 202 2.90 -11.15 24.35
N CYS A 203 1.81 -10.39 24.45
CA CYS A 203 1.32 -9.88 25.72
C CYS A 203 0.64 -10.93 26.62
N GLY A 204 0.63 -12.19 26.19
CA GLY A 204 0.00 -13.32 26.89
C GLY A 204 -1.51 -13.44 26.65
N PHE A 205 -2.09 -12.64 25.74
CA PHE A 205 -3.50 -12.76 25.36
C PHE A 205 -3.67 -13.81 24.28
N GLU A 206 -4.68 -14.64 24.41
CA GLU A 206 -5.17 -15.56 23.40
C GLU A 206 -6.63 -15.22 23.10
N GLY A 207 -7.03 -15.25 21.83
CA GLY A 207 -8.38 -14.88 21.44
C GLY A 207 -8.71 -15.30 20.02
N SER A 208 -9.93 -15.00 19.60
CA SER A 208 -10.42 -15.24 18.25
C SER A 208 -11.01 -13.97 17.66
N VAL A 209 -10.88 -13.84 16.34
CA VAL A 209 -11.43 -12.71 15.58
C VAL A 209 -12.24 -13.22 14.40
N ASP A 210 -13.52 -12.88 14.37
CA ASP A 210 -14.35 -12.95 13.16
C ASP A 210 -14.09 -11.67 12.34
N PHE A 211 -13.25 -11.80 11.31
CA PHE A 211 -12.83 -10.66 10.47
C PHE A 211 -13.91 -10.18 9.49
N SER A 212 -15.08 -10.82 9.47
CA SER A 212 -16.27 -10.27 8.81
C SER A 212 -17.03 -9.25 9.66
N LYS A 213 -16.70 -9.19 10.98
CA LYS A 213 -17.36 -8.32 11.97
C LYS A 213 -16.40 -7.37 12.65
N LYS A 214 -15.12 -7.76 12.77
CA LYS A 214 -14.07 -6.98 13.45
C LYS A 214 -12.87 -6.84 12.53
N GLY A 215 -12.59 -5.63 12.09
CA GLY A 215 -11.49 -5.32 11.19
C GLY A 215 -10.12 -5.23 11.87
N LEU A 216 -9.79 -6.20 12.70
CA LEU A 216 -8.51 -6.28 13.45
C LEU A 216 -7.43 -7.06 12.74
N VAL A 217 -7.61 -7.34 11.46
CA VAL A 217 -6.70 -8.14 10.66
C VAL A 217 -6.07 -7.33 9.54
N LYS A 218 -4.89 -7.76 9.09
CA LYS A 218 -4.17 -7.13 7.97
C LYS A 218 -3.42 -8.20 7.18
N LEU A 219 -3.58 -8.20 5.86
CA LEU A 219 -2.74 -9.00 4.97
C LEU A 219 -1.32 -8.42 4.92
N PRO A 220 -0.26 -9.26 4.85
CA PRO A 220 1.09 -8.77 4.62
C PRO A 220 1.18 -8.10 3.24
N TRP A 221 1.97 -7.01 3.13
CA TRP A 221 2.07 -6.15 1.95
C TRP A 221 2.14 -6.90 0.61
N ARG A 222 2.97 -7.95 0.53
CA ARG A 222 3.14 -8.72 -0.70
C ARG A 222 1.88 -9.46 -1.16
N VAL A 223 0.92 -9.67 -0.27
CA VAL A 223 -0.38 -10.31 -0.53
C VAL A 223 -1.49 -9.26 -0.62
N ASP A 224 -1.41 -8.23 0.21
CA ASP A 224 -2.34 -7.11 0.25
C ASP A 224 -2.38 -6.34 -1.08
N TRP A 225 -1.21 -6.04 -1.64
CA TRP A 225 -1.12 -5.25 -2.87
C TRP A 225 -1.85 -5.90 -4.07
N PRO A 226 -1.60 -7.16 -4.46
CA PRO A 226 -2.34 -7.81 -5.52
C PRO A 226 -3.82 -8.06 -5.16
N MET A 227 -4.17 -8.25 -3.89
CA MET A 227 -5.56 -8.31 -3.44
C MET A 227 -6.28 -7.00 -3.75
N ARG A 228 -5.66 -5.85 -3.47
CA ARG A 228 -6.21 -4.55 -3.79
C ARG A 228 -6.33 -4.30 -5.30
N TRP A 229 -5.36 -4.77 -6.11
CA TRP A 229 -5.51 -4.76 -7.57
C TRP A 229 -6.77 -5.47 -8.04
N HIS A 230 -7.01 -6.66 -7.49
CA HIS A 230 -8.22 -7.43 -7.75
C HIS A 230 -9.48 -6.70 -7.30
N HIS A 231 -9.51 -6.21 -6.07
CA HIS A 231 -10.67 -5.52 -5.48
C HIS A 231 -11.04 -4.23 -6.22
N GLU A 232 -10.07 -3.38 -6.48
CA GLU A 232 -10.27 -2.07 -7.14
C GLU A 232 -10.26 -2.16 -8.67
N LYS A 233 -9.93 -3.34 -9.25
CA LYS A 233 -9.80 -3.57 -10.70
C LYS A 233 -8.79 -2.63 -11.35
N VAL A 234 -7.62 -2.52 -10.75
CA VAL A 234 -6.55 -1.62 -11.18
C VAL A 234 -5.97 -2.02 -12.54
N ASP A 235 -5.83 -1.06 -13.45
CA ASP A 235 -5.30 -1.26 -14.80
C ASP A 235 -3.86 -0.75 -14.95
N PHE A 236 -3.49 0.26 -14.18
CA PHE A 236 -2.16 0.87 -14.20
C PHE A 236 -1.74 1.27 -12.78
N GLU A 237 -0.52 0.91 -12.41
CA GLU A 237 0.12 1.38 -11.18
C GLU A 237 1.63 1.45 -11.39
N PRO A 238 2.28 2.61 -11.19
CA PRO A 238 3.73 2.73 -11.24
C PRO A 238 4.35 2.23 -9.94
N GLY A 239 5.66 2.10 -9.93
CA GLY A 239 6.38 1.81 -8.71
C GLY A 239 7.86 2.13 -8.81
N GLY A 240 8.48 2.38 -7.66
CA GLY A 240 9.92 2.58 -7.56
C GLY A 240 10.68 1.35 -8.08
N LYS A 241 11.89 1.58 -8.57
CA LYS A 241 12.73 0.53 -9.16
C LYS A 241 13.00 -0.65 -8.22
N GLU A 242 12.97 -0.42 -6.92
CA GLU A 242 13.17 -1.45 -5.90
C GLU A 242 12.07 -2.51 -5.89
N HIS A 243 10.84 -2.15 -6.25
CA HIS A 243 9.72 -3.09 -6.29
C HIS A 243 9.83 -4.08 -7.45
N SER A 244 10.49 -3.69 -8.54
CA SER A 244 10.63 -4.50 -9.76
C SER A 244 11.94 -5.30 -9.86
N THR A 245 12.76 -5.31 -8.80
CA THR A 245 13.92 -6.20 -8.72
C THR A 245 13.47 -7.66 -8.59
N THR A 246 14.36 -8.60 -8.92
CA THR A 246 14.08 -10.04 -8.73
C THR A 246 13.72 -10.31 -7.25
N GLY A 247 12.55 -10.88 -7.01
CA GLY A 247 12.03 -11.07 -5.65
C GLY A 247 11.49 -9.80 -4.97
N GLY A 248 11.45 -8.67 -5.68
CA GLY A 248 10.78 -7.46 -5.22
C GLY A 248 9.27 -7.66 -5.08
N SER A 249 8.60 -6.69 -4.43
CA SER A 249 7.16 -6.80 -4.15
C SER A 249 6.31 -6.87 -5.42
N TYR A 250 6.69 -6.17 -6.49
CA TYR A 250 5.98 -6.26 -7.77
C TYR A 250 6.12 -7.64 -8.41
N SER A 251 7.31 -8.26 -8.36
CA SER A 251 7.52 -9.59 -8.93
C SER A 251 6.64 -10.64 -8.25
N THR A 252 6.51 -10.58 -6.93
CA THR A 252 5.59 -11.45 -6.16
C THR A 252 4.13 -11.13 -6.42
N ALA A 253 3.75 -9.85 -6.41
CA ALA A 253 2.38 -9.41 -6.65
C ALA A 253 1.88 -9.81 -8.05
N LYS A 254 2.74 -9.69 -9.07
CA LYS A 254 2.44 -10.14 -10.43
C LYS A 254 2.12 -11.63 -10.52
N LEU A 255 2.87 -12.48 -9.81
CA LEU A 255 2.59 -13.92 -9.79
C LEU A 255 1.31 -14.23 -9.02
N LEU A 256 1.08 -13.58 -7.88
CA LEU A 256 -0.18 -13.72 -7.14
C LEU A 256 -1.37 -13.27 -7.97
N SER A 257 -1.27 -12.16 -8.71
CA SER A 257 -2.34 -11.73 -9.62
C SER A 257 -2.68 -12.82 -10.65
N LYS A 258 -1.66 -13.40 -11.30
CA LYS A 258 -1.83 -14.41 -12.32
C LYS A 258 -2.28 -15.77 -11.76
N GLU A 259 -1.57 -16.28 -10.78
CA GLU A 259 -1.73 -17.66 -10.33
C GLU A 259 -2.83 -17.82 -9.28
N LEU A 260 -3.14 -16.77 -8.49
CA LEU A 260 -4.16 -16.80 -7.46
C LEU A 260 -5.50 -16.23 -7.96
N TYR A 261 -5.47 -15.05 -8.62
CA TYR A 261 -6.67 -14.37 -9.08
C TYR A 261 -7.03 -14.66 -10.55
N ASN A 262 -6.15 -15.33 -11.30
CA ASN A 262 -6.28 -15.55 -12.75
C ASN A 262 -6.50 -14.23 -13.53
N GLU A 263 -5.83 -13.17 -13.10
CA GLU A 263 -5.92 -11.84 -13.69
C GLU A 263 -4.55 -11.34 -14.14
N GLU A 264 -4.51 -10.65 -15.29
CA GLU A 264 -3.30 -9.93 -15.70
C GLU A 264 -3.07 -8.75 -14.75
N PRO A 265 -1.83 -8.62 -14.18
CA PRO A 265 -1.50 -7.53 -13.28
C PRO A 265 -1.68 -6.17 -13.96
N PRO A 266 -1.78 -5.07 -13.20
CA PRO A 266 -1.74 -3.72 -13.77
C PRO A 266 -0.53 -3.53 -14.68
N LEU A 267 -0.68 -2.72 -15.73
CA LEU A 267 0.48 -2.24 -16.47
C LEU A 267 1.37 -1.44 -15.51
N TYR A 268 2.64 -1.84 -15.42
CA TYR A 268 3.59 -1.28 -14.48
C TYR A 268 4.57 -0.33 -15.17
N GLN A 269 4.76 0.85 -14.61
CA GLN A 269 5.80 1.78 -15.02
C GLN A 269 6.80 1.99 -13.89
N LYS A 270 8.04 1.54 -14.13
CA LYS A 270 9.15 1.78 -13.22
C LYS A 270 9.57 3.25 -13.26
N TYR A 271 9.86 3.83 -12.10
CA TYR A 271 10.51 5.13 -11.97
C TYR A 271 11.74 5.08 -11.05
N ASP A 272 12.69 5.98 -11.28
CA ASP A 272 13.88 6.15 -10.44
C ASP A 272 13.63 7.16 -9.31
N PHE A 273 14.46 7.10 -8.28
CA PHE A 273 14.41 8.05 -7.17
C PHE A 273 14.76 9.48 -7.59
N ILE A 274 14.14 10.46 -6.95
CA ILE A 274 14.60 11.84 -6.98
C ILE A 274 15.76 11.96 -5.99
N ILE A 275 16.89 12.47 -6.46
CA ILE A 275 18.13 12.63 -5.69
C ILE A 275 18.43 14.12 -5.57
N LEU A 276 18.71 14.57 -4.36
CA LEU A 276 19.18 15.96 -4.12
C LEU A 276 20.64 16.09 -4.51
N LYS A 277 20.96 17.08 -5.36
CA LYS A 277 22.32 17.37 -5.76
C LYS A 277 23.15 17.80 -4.53
N GLY A 278 24.31 17.17 -4.32
CA GLY A 278 25.21 17.47 -3.20
C GLY A 278 24.86 16.77 -1.88
N VAL A 279 23.70 16.09 -1.81
CA VAL A 279 23.34 15.26 -0.65
C VAL A 279 23.38 13.81 -1.09
N GLY A 280 24.33 13.04 -0.65
CA GLY A 280 24.48 11.63 -1.06
C GLY A 280 23.24 10.78 -0.73
N GLY A 281 22.75 10.01 -1.72
CA GLY A 281 21.68 9.05 -1.53
C GLY A 281 20.26 9.58 -1.81
N LYS A 282 19.26 8.69 -1.66
CA LYS A 282 17.85 9.03 -1.83
C LYS A 282 17.31 9.84 -0.64
N MET A 283 16.30 10.67 -0.89
CA MET A 283 15.52 11.26 0.20
C MET A 283 14.86 10.19 1.06
N SER A 284 14.84 10.40 2.36
CA SER A 284 14.21 9.49 3.32
C SER A 284 13.68 10.27 4.51
N SER A 285 12.38 10.13 4.78
CA SER A 285 11.73 10.73 5.95
C SER A 285 12.41 10.32 7.26
N SER A 286 12.86 9.07 7.36
CA SER A 286 13.55 8.57 8.55
C SER A 286 14.95 9.13 8.75
N ALA A 287 15.58 9.66 7.69
CA ALA A 287 16.91 10.32 7.75
C ALA A 287 16.80 11.84 7.94
N GLY A 288 15.63 12.43 7.68
CA GLY A 288 15.39 13.87 7.79
C GLY A 288 15.97 14.72 6.64
N ASN A 289 16.45 14.07 5.56
CA ASN A 289 17.02 14.75 4.37
C ASN A 289 15.95 14.90 3.27
N VAL A 290 14.86 15.56 3.57
CA VAL A 290 13.70 15.67 2.68
C VAL A 290 13.38 17.11 2.31
N ILE A 291 12.83 17.31 1.12
CA ILE A 291 12.12 18.52 0.69
C ILE A 291 10.65 18.15 0.68
N THR A 292 9.85 18.87 1.47
CA THR A 292 8.40 18.63 1.54
C THR A 292 7.70 19.18 0.28
N LEU A 293 6.45 18.79 0.09
CA LEU A 293 5.63 19.34 -1.01
C LEU A 293 5.31 20.83 -0.82
N LYS A 294 5.34 21.32 0.42
CA LYS A 294 5.11 22.76 0.73
C LYS A 294 6.35 23.61 0.47
N ASP A 295 7.54 23.00 0.44
CA ASP A 295 8.82 23.68 0.22
C ASP A 295 9.22 23.73 -1.26
N SER A 296 8.50 22.99 -2.12
CA SER A 296 8.76 22.88 -3.54
C SER A 296 7.77 23.67 -4.39
#